data_ee1cadbf4a35958a83bf723c07218379
#
_entry.id   ee1cadbf4a35958a83bf723c07218379
#
_cell.length_a   1.000
_cell.length_b   1.000
_cell.length_c   1.000
_cell.angle_alpha   90.00
_cell.angle_beta   90.00
_cell.angle_gamma   90.00
#
_symmetry.space_group_name_H-M   'P 1'
#
loop_
_entity.id
_entity.type
_entity.pdbx_description
1 polymer ?
#
loop_
_entity_poly.entity_id
_entity_poly.type
_entity_poly.pdbx_seq_one_letter_code
_entity_poly.pdbx_strand_id
1 'polypeptide(L)'
;MATKSKKVNNSKRASDSSGDYLNQVALVGRLSGEAKEKVLPSGSKVVEFSLIIEREKDRSGSKQLVDTIDIATWSAIGRKTALKLDENAWISVNGAIRRRFWQSPTGLASRWQVEASEIKSI
;
A
#
# COMPACT_ATOMS: atom_id res chain seq x y z
N MET A 1 -6.91 10.37 -22.68
CA MET A 1 -7.19 9.98 -22.66
C MET A 1 -7.43 9.35 -22.57
N ALA A 2 -7.24 9.09 -22.34
CA ALA A 2 -7.48 8.36 -22.17
C ALA A 2 -7.69 7.73 -22.03
N THR A 3 -7.53 7.47 -21.95
CA THR A 3 -7.78 6.80 -21.81
C THR A 3 -7.87 6.21 -21.75
N LYS A 4 -7.76 5.97 -21.70
CA LYS A 4 -7.91 5.30 -21.70
C LYS A 4 -7.87 4.72 -21.44
N SER A 5 -7.63 4.60 -21.38
CA SER A 5 -7.78 3.93 -21.18
C SER A 5 -7.92 3.50 -21.00
N LYS A 6 -7.78 3.41 -20.93
CA LYS A 6 -8.13 2.83 -20.92
C LYS A 6 -8.38 2.27 -20.56
N LYS A 7 -8.32 2.13 -20.49
CA LYS A 7 -8.81 1.45 -20.25
C LYS A 7 -8.56 0.65 -19.92
N VAL A 8 -8.14 0.38 -19.48
CA VAL A 8 -8.10 -0.38 -19.21
C VAL A 8 -8.42 -1.19 -19.11
N ASN A 9 -8.31 -1.77 -19.12
CA ASN A 9 -8.70 -2.51 -19.12
C ASN A 9 -9.14 -3.08 -18.81
N ASN A 10 -9.28 -3.45 -18.61
CA ASN A 10 -9.93 -3.97 -18.31
C ASN A 10 -10.89 -4.67 -18.52
N SER A 11 -10.78 -5.11 -18.65
CA SER A 11 -11.67 -6.08 -19.19
C SER A 11 -12.07 -7.16 -18.23
N LYS A 12 -11.16 -7.58 -17.45
CA LYS A 12 -11.48 -8.56 -16.44
C LYS A 12 -12.43 -8.03 -15.42
N ARG A 13 -12.25 -6.81 -15.11
CA ARG A 13 -13.14 -6.16 -14.18
C ARG A 13 -14.55 -6.13 -14.72
N ALA A 14 -14.65 -6.06 -16.02
CA ALA A 14 -15.96 -6.04 -16.65
C ALA A 14 -16.71 -7.33 -16.47
N SER A 15 -16.02 -8.43 -16.20
CA SER A 15 -16.69 -9.69 -15.96
C SER A 15 -17.37 -9.72 -14.59
N ASP A 16 -17.01 -8.84 -13.73
CA ASP A 16 -17.69 -8.66 -12.46
C ASP A 16 -18.98 -7.93 -12.67
N SER A 17 -20.00 -8.36 -12.01
CA SER A 17 -21.28 -7.66 -12.10
C SER A 17 -21.19 -6.24 -11.59
N SER A 18 -20.27 -5.97 -10.71
CA SER A 18 -20.12 -4.64 -10.14
C SER A 18 -19.26 -3.71 -10.95
N GLY A 19 -18.57 -4.21 -11.93
CA GLY A 19 -17.69 -3.65 -12.92
C GLY A 19 -17.15 -2.23 -12.89
N ASP A 20 -17.78 -1.34 -12.19
CA ASP A 20 -17.41 0.06 -12.25
C ASP A 20 -16.46 0.52 -11.17
N TYR A 21 -16.02 -0.36 -10.33
CA TYR A 21 -15.09 -0.01 -9.25
C TYR A 21 -13.67 -0.21 -9.68
N LEU A 22 -12.82 0.69 -9.25
CA LEU A 22 -11.38 0.53 -9.45
C LEU A 22 -10.67 1.00 -8.19
N ASN A 23 -9.82 0.14 -7.65
CA ASN A 23 -9.02 0.46 -6.49
C ASN A 23 -7.63 -0.09 -6.73
N GLN A 24 -6.76 0.74 -7.24
CA GLN A 24 -5.44 0.33 -7.69
C GLN A 24 -4.43 1.40 -7.36
N VAL A 25 -3.34 1.00 -6.70
CA VAL A 25 -2.30 1.92 -6.27
C VAL A 25 -0.97 1.39 -6.75
N ALA A 26 -0.14 2.28 -7.28
CA ALA A 26 1.22 1.98 -7.69
C ALA A 26 2.14 3.04 -7.09
N LEU A 27 3.08 2.61 -6.27
CA LEU A 27 3.95 3.52 -5.53
C LEU A 27 5.40 3.13 -5.73
N VAL A 28 6.26 4.12 -5.75
CA VAL A 28 7.71 3.93 -5.72
C VAL A 28 8.26 4.83 -4.64
N GLY A 29 9.01 4.26 -3.71
CA GLY A 29 9.57 5.02 -2.62
C GLY A 29 10.59 4.20 -1.85
N ARG A 30 10.96 4.68 -0.69
CA ARG A 30 11.92 3.97 0.14
C ARG A 30 11.31 3.57 1.47
N LEU A 31 11.79 2.45 1.98
CA LEU A 31 11.33 1.91 3.25
C LEU A 31 11.76 2.84 4.39
N SER A 32 10.84 3.15 5.28
CA SER A 32 11.14 3.90 6.48
C SER A 32 11.21 2.94 7.65
N GLY A 33 12.40 2.77 8.23
CA GLY A 33 12.59 1.85 9.33
C GLY A 33 12.58 0.41 8.86
N GLU A 34 12.09 -0.48 9.69
CA GLU A 34 12.03 -1.90 9.39
C GLU A 34 10.59 -2.36 9.21
N ALA A 35 10.42 -3.36 8.36
CA ALA A 35 9.13 -4.05 8.29
C ALA A 35 8.96 -4.93 9.51
N LYS A 36 7.75 -4.98 10.05
CA LYS A 36 7.46 -5.74 11.26
C LYS A 36 6.31 -6.70 11.06
N GLU A 37 6.48 -7.90 11.52
CA GLU A 37 5.44 -8.91 11.46
C GLU A 37 4.55 -8.81 12.69
N LYS A 38 3.27 -8.95 12.46
CA LYS A 38 2.26 -8.95 13.52
C LYS A 38 1.39 -10.17 13.36
N VAL A 39 1.11 -10.85 14.47
CA VAL A 39 0.19 -11.97 14.47
C VAL A 39 -1.11 -11.53 15.15
N LEU A 40 -2.21 -11.68 14.44
CA LEU A 40 -3.51 -11.27 14.94
C LEU A 40 -4.11 -12.37 15.83
N PRO A 41 -5.10 -12.02 16.67
CA PRO A 41 -5.77 -13.03 17.49
C PRO A 41 -6.35 -14.20 16.69
N SER A 42 -6.71 -13.95 15.44
CA SER A 42 -7.21 -15.02 14.55
C SER A 42 -6.14 -16.00 14.11
N GLY A 43 -4.87 -15.67 14.36
CA GLY A 43 -3.74 -16.43 13.85
C GLY A 43 -3.21 -15.93 12.53
N SER A 44 -3.90 -15.01 11.91
CA SER A 44 -3.44 -14.41 10.65
C SER A 44 -2.20 -13.58 10.89
N LYS A 45 -1.30 -13.58 9.91
CA LYS A 45 -0.07 -12.81 9.99
C LYS A 45 -0.10 -11.70 8.96
N VAL A 46 0.44 -10.56 9.35
CA VAL A 46 0.59 -9.43 8.45
C VAL A 46 1.97 -8.81 8.70
N VAL A 47 2.58 -8.31 7.64
CA VAL A 47 3.80 -7.51 7.78
C VAL A 47 3.46 -6.09 7.41
N GLU A 48 3.83 -5.15 8.27
CA GLU A 48 3.54 -3.74 8.07
C GLU A 48 4.82 -2.93 8.03
N PHE A 49 4.82 -1.91 7.19
CA PHE A 49 5.95 -0.97 7.11
C PHE A 49 5.45 0.36 6.57
N SER A 50 6.29 1.36 6.69
CA SER A 50 6.00 2.69 6.16
C SER A 50 6.85 2.94 4.93
N LEU A 51 6.25 3.52 3.90
CA LEU A 51 6.92 3.86 2.66
C LEU A 51 6.98 5.37 2.54
N ILE A 52 8.17 5.89 2.29
CA ILE A 52 8.38 7.32 2.11
C ILE A 52 8.37 7.63 0.62
N ILE A 53 7.48 8.52 0.22
CA ILE A 53 7.34 8.94 -1.16
C ILE A 53 7.61 10.43 -1.26
N GLU A 54 8.51 10.81 -2.14
CA GLU A 54 8.82 12.22 -2.34
C GLU A 54 7.71 12.89 -3.12
N ARG A 55 7.39 14.10 -2.72
CA ARG A 55 6.46 14.92 -3.47
C ARG A 55 7.18 15.65 -4.59
N GLU A 56 6.45 15.87 -5.67
CA GLU A 56 6.95 16.74 -6.71
C GLU A 56 7.13 18.14 -6.15
N LYS A 57 8.11 18.87 -6.66
CA LYS A 57 8.32 20.24 -6.25
C LYS A 57 7.09 21.06 -6.57
N ASP A 58 6.60 21.73 -5.53
CA ASP A 58 5.41 22.53 -5.61
C ASP A 58 5.81 23.98 -5.83
N ARG A 59 5.16 24.64 -6.77
CA ARG A 59 5.38 26.04 -7.05
C ARG A 59 4.95 26.95 -5.90
N SER A 60 4.09 26.45 -5.04
CA SER A 60 3.61 27.23 -3.90
C SER A 60 4.65 27.36 -2.79
N GLY A 61 5.75 26.65 -2.91
CA GLY A 61 6.78 26.66 -1.90
C GLY A 61 6.44 25.87 -0.65
N SER A 62 5.62 24.84 -0.80
CA SER A 62 5.28 23.95 0.30
C SER A 62 6.55 23.40 0.94
N LYS A 63 6.57 23.33 2.26
CA LYS A 63 7.70 22.77 2.99
C LYS A 63 7.61 21.27 3.17
N GLN A 64 6.47 20.67 2.88
CA GLN A 64 6.33 19.23 3.00
C GLN A 64 6.89 18.56 1.74
N LEU A 65 7.96 17.82 1.92
CA LEU A 65 8.69 17.23 0.81
C LEU A 65 8.36 15.76 0.60
N VAL A 66 7.79 15.10 1.59
CA VAL A 66 7.51 13.67 1.51
C VAL A 66 6.16 13.35 2.12
N ASP A 67 5.61 12.22 1.70
CA ASP A 67 4.46 11.60 2.35
C ASP A 67 4.91 10.24 2.87
N THR A 68 4.38 9.87 4.02
CA THR A 68 4.64 8.55 4.58
C THR A 68 3.34 7.75 4.50
N ILE A 69 3.41 6.60 3.86
CA ILE A 69 2.23 5.78 3.60
C ILE A 69 2.38 4.44 4.29
N ASP A 70 1.34 4.03 5.02
CA ASP A 70 1.32 2.73 5.69
C ASP A 70 1.01 1.63 4.69
N ILE A 71 1.86 0.61 4.68
CA ILE A 71 1.74 -0.53 3.78
C ILE A 71 1.56 -1.80 4.61
N ALA A 72 0.69 -2.67 4.16
CA ALA A 72 0.50 -3.97 4.78
C ALA A 72 0.54 -5.05 3.72
N THR A 73 1.12 -6.19 4.05
CA THR A 73 1.14 -7.33 3.15
C THR A 73 0.75 -8.59 3.92
N TRP A 74 -0.18 -9.34 3.36
CA TRP A 74 -0.79 -10.49 4.02
C TRP A 74 -0.34 -11.83 3.45
N SER A 75 0.01 -11.89 2.16
CA SER A 75 0.41 -13.15 1.55
C SER A 75 1.75 -13.62 2.10
N ALA A 76 1.96 -14.93 2.08
CA ALA A 76 3.21 -15.49 2.57
C ALA A 76 4.40 -14.95 1.78
N ILE A 77 4.25 -14.84 0.46
CA ILE A 77 5.33 -14.30 -0.39
C ILE A 77 5.59 -12.84 -0.08
N GLY A 78 4.52 -12.05 0.05
CA GLY A 78 4.66 -10.63 0.35
C GLY A 78 5.32 -10.40 1.70
N ARG A 79 4.90 -11.15 2.72
CA ARG A 79 5.51 -11.02 4.05
C ARG A 79 6.98 -11.35 4.02
N LYS A 80 7.33 -12.44 3.35
CA LYS A 80 8.73 -12.84 3.25
C LYS A 80 9.56 -11.81 2.52
N THR A 81 9.03 -11.27 1.42
CA THR A 81 9.72 -10.23 0.67
C THR A 81 9.94 -9.00 1.52
N ALA A 82 8.89 -8.54 2.21
CA ALA A 82 8.98 -7.33 3.02
C ALA A 82 9.99 -7.47 4.16
N LEU A 83 10.02 -8.63 4.81
CA LEU A 83 10.93 -8.85 5.94
C LEU A 83 12.40 -8.91 5.53
N LYS A 84 12.67 -9.12 4.26
CA LYS A 84 14.05 -9.14 3.77
C LYS A 84 14.55 -7.76 3.33
N LEU A 85 13.69 -6.76 3.32
CA LEU A 85 14.10 -5.44 2.86
C LEU A 85 14.94 -4.75 3.91
N ASP A 86 15.99 -4.08 3.43
CA ASP A 86 16.82 -3.27 4.31
C ASP A 86 16.18 -1.91 4.52
N GLU A 87 16.49 -1.31 5.65
CA GLU A 87 16.06 0.05 5.93
C GLU A 87 16.53 0.97 4.81
N ASN A 88 15.67 1.88 4.38
CA ASN A 88 15.94 2.80 3.27
C ASN A 88 16.01 2.14 1.89
N ALA A 89 15.64 0.86 1.78
CA ALA A 89 15.59 0.22 0.47
C ALA A 89 14.56 0.91 -0.42
N TRP A 90 14.91 1.06 -1.69
CA TRP A 90 13.97 1.58 -2.68
C TRP A 90 13.14 0.42 -3.24
N ILE A 91 11.85 0.60 -3.26
CA ILE A 91 10.94 -0.46 -3.68
C ILE A 91 9.77 0.10 -4.48
N SER A 92 9.14 -0.77 -5.25
CA SER A 92 7.86 -0.48 -5.86
C SER A 92 6.81 -1.34 -5.18
N VAL A 93 5.63 -0.77 -4.98
CA VAL A 93 4.51 -1.43 -4.34
C VAL A 93 3.28 -1.27 -5.22
N ASN A 94 2.62 -2.37 -5.52
CA ASN A 94 1.31 -2.36 -6.17
C ASN A 94 0.30 -2.95 -5.24
N GLY A 95 -0.88 -2.37 -5.20
CA GLY A 95 -1.92 -2.87 -4.32
C GLY A 95 -3.18 -2.04 -4.39
N ALA A 96 -3.89 -1.99 -3.29
CA ALA A 96 -5.14 -1.27 -3.18
C ALA A 96 -5.22 -0.56 -1.85
N ILE A 97 -5.99 0.51 -1.80
CA ILE A 97 -6.22 1.22 -0.55
C ILE A 97 -7.29 0.47 0.22
N ARG A 98 -7.04 0.23 1.49
CA ARG A 98 -8.00 -0.43 2.37
C ARG A 98 -8.14 0.36 3.65
N ARG A 99 -9.36 0.41 4.17
CA ARG A 99 -9.59 0.97 5.49
C ARG A 99 -9.74 -0.18 6.46
N ARG A 100 -8.90 -0.18 7.50
CA ARG A 100 -8.94 -1.22 8.51
C ARG A 100 -9.60 -0.69 9.76
N PHE A 101 -10.41 -1.53 10.37
CA PHE A 101 -11.11 -1.21 11.61
C PHE A 101 -10.68 -2.17 12.69
N TRP A 102 -10.62 -1.70 13.91
CA TRP A 102 -10.38 -2.57 15.05
C TRP A 102 -10.98 -1.93 16.29
N GLN A 103 -11.23 -2.77 17.30
CA GLN A 103 -11.76 -2.32 18.55
C GLN A 103 -10.61 -1.80 19.42
N SER A 104 -10.71 -0.57 19.87
CA SER A 104 -9.74 0.01 20.79
C SER A 104 -10.38 0.25 22.14
N PRO A 105 -9.59 0.53 23.17
CA PRO A 105 -10.16 0.83 24.50
C PRO A 105 -11.15 1.98 24.51
N THR A 106 -11.03 2.92 23.57
CA THR A 106 -11.89 4.08 23.50
C THR A 106 -12.99 3.96 22.46
N GLY A 107 -13.12 2.80 21.80
CA GLY A 107 -14.15 2.56 20.81
C GLY A 107 -13.57 2.03 19.52
N LEU A 108 -14.37 2.12 18.46
CA LEU A 108 -13.95 1.63 17.14
C LEU A 108 -12.93 2.60 16.55
N ALA A 109 -11.79 2.06 16.16
CA ALA A 109 -10.72 2.83 15.51
C ALA A 109 -10.57 2.39 14.07
N SER A 110 -9.99 3.24 13.24
CA SER A 110 -9.75 2.89 11.85
C SER A 110 -8.50 3.59 11.32
N ARG A 111 -7.96 3.02 10.25
CA ARG A 111 -6.79 3.54 9.58
C ARG A 111 -6.83 3.16 8.12
N TRP A 112 -6.40 4.07 7.27
CA TRP A 112 -6.19 3.78 5.85
C TRP A 112 -4.79 3.26 5.65
N GLN A 113 -4.65 2.25 4.83
CA GLN A 113 -3.34 1.75 4.44
C GLN A 113 -3.42 1.15 3.05
N VAL A 114 -2.27 0.92 2.45
CA VAL A 114 -2.19 0.23 1.17
C VAL A 114 -1.94 -1.23 1.45
N GLU A 115 -2.82 -2.08 0.95
CA GLU A 115 -2.64 -3.53 1.03
C GLU A 115 -1.88 -3.94 -0.22
N ALA A 116 -0.63 -4.36 -0.02
CA ALA A 116 0.25 -4.65 -1.14
C ALA A 116 -0.07 -6.02 -1.73
N SER A 117 -0.19 -6.08 -3.04
CA SER A 117 -0.30 -7.34 -3.76
C SER A 117 1.05 -7.72 -4.35
N GLU A 118 1.94 -6.76 -4.56
CA GLU A 118 3.26 -7.02 -5.11
C GLU A 118 4.25 -6.00 -4.59
N ILE A 119 5.41 -6.48 -4.16
CA ILE A 119 6.51 -5.64 -3.67
C ILE A 119 7.76 -6.08 -4.41
N LYS A 120 8.45 -5.11 -5.00
CA LYS A 120 9.70 -5.39 -5.73
C LYS A 120 10.79 -4.43 -5.32
N SER A 121 11.99 -4.93 -5.16
CA SER A 121 13.17 -4.08 -5.00
C SER A 121 13.50 -3.41 -6.33
N ILE A 122 13.97 -2.21 -6.25
CA ILE A 122 14.35 -1.45 -7.43
C ILE A 122 15.87 -1.38 -7.52
#